data_115ca8ba544ef58cc013d29bb291eb48
#
_entry.id   115ca8ba544ef58cc013d29bb291eb48
#
_cell.length_a   1.000
_cell.length_b   1.000
_cell.length_c   1.000
_cell.angle_alpha   90.00
_cell.angle_beta   90.00
_cell.angle_gamma   90.00
#
_symmetry.space_group_name_H-M   'P 1'
#
loop_
_entity.id
_entity.type
_entity.pdbx_description
1 polymer ?
#
loop_
_entity_poly.entity_id
_entity_poly.type
_entity_poly.pdbx_seq_one_letter_code
_entity_poly.pdbx_strand_id
1 'polypeptide(L)'
;MPKAPVLVAGRTEAAWIDSDGEIETLTLAEAAKRVVLEPPILCHARATAERLGQQGFAAYDLLELFAFVHPARFCLPTPRGLIAALELPEPGDLAGQAAGLIAAAQRLLADLAD
;
A
#
# COMPACT_ATOMS: atom_id res chain seq x y z
N MET A 1 -10.64 -9.42 5.59
CA MET A 1 -10.04 -8.17 5.13
C MET A 1 -11.07 -7.36 4.37
N PRO A 2 -11.19 -6.07 4.65
CA PRO A 2 -12.14 -5.25 3.89
C PRO A 2 -11.74 -5.19 2.42
N LYS A 3 -12.74 -5.18 1.55
CA LYS A 3 -12.50 -4.95 0.13
C LYS A 3 -12.19 -3.48 -0.06
N ALA A 4 -10.92 -3.16 -0.15
CA ALA A 4 -10.44 -1.81 -0.32
C ALA A 4 -9.50 -1.73 -1.52
N PRO A 5 -9.45 -0.58 -2.18
CA PRO A 5 -8.47 -0.40 -3.25
C PRO A 5 -7.07 -0.34 -2.68
N VAL A 6 -6.07 -0.52 -3.54
CA VAL A 6 -4.66 -0.44 -3.17
C VAL A 6 -4.02 0.73 -3.91
N LEU A 7 -3.23 1.51 -3.20
CA LEU A 7 -2.55 2.68 -3.76
C LEU A 7 -1.05 2.58 -3.53
N VAL A 8 -0.27 2.80 -4.59
CA VAL A 8 1.16 3.07 -4.50
C VAL A 8 1.43 4.37 -5.24
N ALA A 9 1.89 5.39 -4.51
CA ALA A 9 2.22 6.69 -5.09
C ALA A 9 3.70 6.72 -5.47
N GLY A 10 3.99 6.95 -6.74
CA GLY A 10 5.34 7.19 -7.24
C GLY A 10 5.68 8.67 -7.21
N ARG A 11 6.71 9.07 -7.95
CA ARG A 11 7.14 10.48 -8.03
C ARG A 11 6.21 11.33 -8.89
N THR A 12 5.73 10.77 -10.00
CA THR A 12 4.94 11.51 -10.99
C THR A 12 3.58 10.91 -11.24
N GLU A 13 3.38 9.66 -10.85
CA GLU A 13 2.13 8.95 -11.07
C GLU A 13 1.89 7.94 -9.96
N ALA A 14 0.70 7.37 -9.92
CA ALA A 14 0.31 6.39 -8.92
C ALA A 14 -0.32 5.16 -9.58
N ALA A 15 -0.14 4.00 -8.96
CA ALA A 15 -0.85 2.79 -9.32
C ALA A 15 -2.02 2.61 -8.36
N TRP A 16 -3.17 2.29 -8.90
CA TRP A 16 -4.40 2.06 -8.16
C TRP A 16 -4.99 0.73 -8.61
N ILE A 17 -5.27 -0.15 -7.65
CA ILE A 17 -5.99 -1.39 -7.92
C ILE A 17 -7.32 -1.27 -7.20
N ASP A 18 -8.43 -1.33 -7.94
CA ASP A 18 -9.74 -1.21 -7.33
C ASP A 18 -10.15 -2.51 -6.63
N SER A 19 -11.29 -2.49 -5.96
CA SER A 19 -11.78 -3.65 -5.21
C SER A 19 -12.10 -4.85 -6.10
N ASP A 20 -12.25 -4.65 -7.41
CA ASP A 20 -12.48 -5.73 -8.37
C ASP A 20 -11.18 -6.25 -8.99
N GLY A 21 -10.04 -5.67 -8.63
CA GLY A 21 -8.73 -6.10 -9.10
C GLY A 21 -8.26 -5.40 -10.37
N GLU A 22 -8.98 -4.40 -10.86
CA GLU A 22 -8.55 -3.64 -12.03
C GLU A 22 -7.44 -2.67 -11.68
N ILE A 23 -6.39 -2.64 -12.51
CA ILE A 23 -5.22 -1.81 -12.30
C ILE A 23 -5.33 -0.55 -13.18
N GLU A 24 -5.16 0.61 -12.57
CA GLU A 24 -5.13 1.90 -13.27
C GLU A 24 -3.87 2.65 -12.92
N THR A 25 -3.33 3.37 -13.89
CA THR A 25 -2.28 4.36 -13.65
C THR A 25 -2.94 5.73 -13.57
N LEU A 26 -2.74 6.42 -12.46
CA LEU A 26 -3.36 7.72 -12.19
C LEU A 26 -2.29 8.79 -12.10
N THR A 27 -2.67 10.04 -12.39
CA THR A 27 -1.84 11.17 -11.97
C THR A 27 -1.91 11.28 -10.44
N LEU A 28 -0.94 11.96 -9.85
CA LEU A 28 -0.98 12.18 -8.40
C LEU A 28 -2.22 13.00 -7.98
N ALA A 29 -2.65 13.93 -8.83
CA ALA A 29 -3.86 14.73 -8.57
C ALA A 29 -5.13 13.86 -8.57
N GLU A 30 -5.23 12.91 -9.50
CA GLU A 30 -6.35 11.97 -9.54
C GLU A 30 -6.37 11.07 -8.31
N ALA A 31 -5.20 10.56 -7.91
CA ALA A 31 -5.08 9.73 -6.73
C ALA A 31 -5.46 10.52 -5.47
N ALA A 32 -5.06 11.78 -5.36
CA ALA A 32 -5.41 12.64 -4.25
C ALA A 32 -6.93 12.82 -4.09
N LYS A 33 -7.64 12.88 -5.19
CA LYS A 33 -9.11 12.97 -5.16
C LYS A 33 -9.75 11.66 -4.73
N ARG A 34 -9.23 10.53 -5.21
CA ARG A 34 -9.81 9.22 -4.90
C ARG A 34 -9.66 8.83 -3.44
N VAL A 35 -8.52 9.14 -2.81
CA VAL A 35 -8.27 8.76 -1.42
C VAL A 35 -9.23 9.44 -0.44
N VAL A 36 -9.77 10.59 -0.81
CA VAL A 36 -10.77 11.29 0.02
C VAL A 36 -12.09 10.53 0.04
N LEU A 37 -12.42 9.88 -1.07
CA LEU A 37 -13.69 9.18 -1.23
C LEU A 37 -13.62 7.72 -0.80
N GLU A 38 -12.45 7.10 -0.92
CA GLU A 38 -12.31 5.67 -0.70
C GLU A 38 -10.97 5.35 -0.04
N PRO A 39 -10.98 4.95 1.25
CA PRO A 39 -9.74 4.65 1.97
C PRO A 39 -8.97 3.49 1.34
N PRO A 40 -7.72 3.70 0.91
CA PRO A 40 -6.94 2.65 0.28
C PRO A 40 -6.09 1.87 1.27
N ILE A 41 -5.69 0.67 0.83
CA ILE A 41 -4.58 -0.07 1.43
C ILE A 41 -3.30 0.51 0.84
N LEU A 42 -2.34 0.83 1.69
CA LEU A 42 -1.06 1.41 1.27
C LEU A 42 0.05 1.01 2.23
N CYS A 43 1.27 1.42 1.91
CA CYS A 43 2.41 1.28 2.81
C CYS A 43 2.92 2.69 3.13
N HIS A 44 2.95 3.03 4.42
CA HIS A 44 3.42 4.30 4.93
C HIS A 44 2.50 5.47 4.54
N ALA A 45 1.41 5.61 5.27
CA ALA A 45 0.37 6.62 4.99
C ALA A 45 0.91 8.05 4.93
N ARG A 46 1.79 8.43 5.85
CA ARG A 46 2.36 9.77 5.90
C ARG A 46 3.16 10.12 4.65
N ALA A 47 4.04 9.21 4.22
CA ALA A 47 4.84 9.43 3.01
C ALA A 47 3.95 9.50 1.77
N THR A 48 2.91 8.66 1.71
CA THR A 48 1.96 8.68 0.61
C THR A 48 1.20 10.00 0.58
N ALA A 49 0.73 10.48 1.72
CA ALA A 49 0.04 11.77 1.81
C ALA A 49 0.92 12.92 1.34
N GLU A 50 2.21 12.93 1.71
CA GLU A 50 3.16 13.94 1.25
C GLU A 50 3.30 13.95 -0.26
N ARG A 51 3.38 12.78 -0.88
CA ARG A 51 3.48 12.68 -2.35
C ARG A 51 2.22 13.17 -3.06
N LEU A 52 1.06 12.98 -2.44
CA LEU A 52 -0.22 13.44 -3.00
C LEU A 52 -0.53 14.90 -2.68
N GLY A 53 0.30 15.56 -1.88
CA GLY A 53 0.05 16.93 -1.45
C GLY A 53 -1.13 17.04 -0.50
N GLN A 54 -1.43 16.00 0.26
CA GLN A 54 -2.52 15.94 1.24
C GLN A 54 -1.95 16.02 2.66
N GLN A 55 -2.73 16.59 3.58
CA GLN A 55 -2.33 16.62 4.99
C GLN A 55 -2.57 15.29 5.69
N GLY A 56 -3.51 14.51 5.19
CA GLY A 56 -3.83 13.19 5.71
C GLY A 56 -5.16 12.72 5.17
N PHE A 57 -5.39 11.43 5.24
CA PHE A 57 -6.65 10.80 4.82
C PHE A 57 -6.74 9.43 5.50
N ALA A 58 -7.95 8.88 5.55
CA ALA A 58 -8.14 7.54 6.09
C ALA A 58 -7.53 6.50 5.17
N ALA A 59 -6.80 5.54 5.73
CA ALA A 59 -6.14 4.49 4.96
C ALA A 59 -5.88 3.26 5.85
N TYR A 60 -5.63 2.13 5.19
CA TYR A 60 -5.20 0.90 5.86
C TYR A 60 -3.69 0.77 5.63
N ASP A 61 -2.90 1.19 6.59
CA ASP A 61 -1.44 1.24 6.47
C ASP A 61 -0.82 -0.11 6.84
N LEU A 62 -0.30 -0.81 5.82
CA LEU A 62 0.32 -2.11 6.02
C LEU A 62 1.61 -2.04 6.82
N LEU A 63 2.27 -0.89 6.84
CA LEU A 63 3.47 -0.72 7.66
C LEU A 63 3.12 -0.79 9.16
N GLU A 64 1.99 -0.20 9.55
CA GLU A 64 1.50 -0.30 10.92
C GLU A 64 1.10 -1.73 11.26
N LEU A 65 0.44 -2.41 10.33
CA LEU A 65 0.06 -3.81 10.53
C LEU A 65 1.30 -4.70 10.67
N PHE A 66 2.33 -4.48 9.86
CA PHE A 66 3.60 -5.20 9.96
C PHE A 66 4.23 -5.01 11.34
N ALA A 67 4.27 -3.78 11.83
CA ALA A 67 4.84 -3.48 13.14
C ALA A 67 4.06 -4.15 14.27
N PHE A 68 2.75 -4.30 14.11
CA PHE A 68 1.91 -4.98 15.10
C PHE A 68 2.10 -6.49 15.06
N VAL A 69 2.16 -7.09 13.87
CA VAL A 69 2.27 -8.55 13.70
C VAL A 69 3.68 -9.05 13.98
N HIS A 70 4.68 -8.29 13.57
CA HIS A 70 6.11 -8.64 13.70
C HIS A 70 6.90 -7.54 14.40
N PRO A 71 6.64 -7.28 15.70
CA PRO A 71 7.23 -6.12 16.38
C PRO A 71 8.75 -6.17 16.53
N ALA A 72 9.35 -7.36 16.42
CA ALA A 72 10.80 -7.51 16.53
C ALA A 72 11.53 -7.49 15.18
N ARG A 73 10.78 -7.39 14.09
CA ARG A 73 11.37 -7.38 12.74
C ARG A 73 11.43 -5.97 12.19
N PHE A 74 12.45 -5.71 11.41
CA PHE A 74 12.64 -4.44 10.71
C PHE A 74 12.26 -4.58 9.24
N CYS A 75 11.66 -3.52 8.67
CA CYS A 75 11.56 -3.37 7.23
C CYS A 75 11.76 -1.91 6.86
N LEU A 76 12.26 -1.67 5.66
CA LEU A 76 12.30 -0.32 5.13
C LEU A 76 10.86 0.17 4.92
N PRO A 77 10.56 1.45 5.20
CA PRO A 77 9.19 1.96 5.17
C PRO A 77 8.72 2.30 3.75
N THR A 78 8.87 1.36 2.83
CA THR A 78 8.48 1.49 1.43
C THR A 78 7.74 0.22 1.00
N PRO A 79 6.93 0.29 -0.08
CA PRO A 79 6.31 -0.93 -0.61
C PRO A 79 7.32 -2.03 -0.90
N ARG A 80 8.45 -1.70 -1.55
CA ARG A 80 9.51 -2.69 -1.83
C ARG A 80 10.11 -3.26 -0.55
N GLY A 81 10.33 -2.40 0.46
CA GLY A 81 10.90 -2.83 1.73
C GLY A 81 9.99 -3.79 2.48
N LEU A 82 8.68 -3.50 2.50
CA LEU A 82 7.70 -4.38 3.14
C LEU A 82 7.60 -5.72 2.41
N ILE A 83 7.53 -5.68 1.09
CA ILE A 83 7.45 -6.88 0.25
C ILE A 83 8.69 -7.77 0.49
N ALA A 84 9.88 -7.17 0.52
CA ALA A 84 11.13 -7.89 0.78
C ALA A 84 11.17 -8.49 2.18
N ALA A 85 10.72 -7.75 3.18
CA ALA A 85 10.69 -8.24 4.57
C ALA A 85 9.79 -9.45 4.74
N LEU A 86 8.74 -9.56 3.93
CA LEU A 86 7.82 -10.70 3.94
C LEU A 86 8.25 -11.82 2.99
N GLU A 87 9.43 -11.67 2.37
CA GLU A 87 10.01 -12.66 1.46
C GLU A 87 9.09 -12.94 0.26
N LEU A 88 8.41 -11.91 -0.22
CA LEU A 88 7.57 -11.98 -1.40
C LEU A 88 8.38 -11.60 -2.64
N PRO A 89 7.93 -12.00 -3.84
CA PRO A 89 8.65 -11.68 -5.08
C PRO A 89 8.86 -10.19 -5.28
N GLU A 90 10.06 -9.79 -5.72
CA GLU A 90 10.41 -8.41 -5.95
C GLU A 90 9.56 -7.81 -7.08
N PRO A 91 8.89 -6.66 -6.85
CA PRO A 91 8.07 -6.03 -7.89
C PRO A 91 8.94 -5.29 -8.91
N GLY A 92 8.46 -5.27 -10.17
CA GLY A 92 9.20 -4.60 -11.25
C GLY A 92 8.84 -3.13 -11.43
N ASP A 93 7.59 -2.75 -11.17
CA ASP A 93 7.08 -1.40 -11.41
C ASP A 93 6.03 -1.01 -10.36
N LEU A 94 5.39 0.15 -10.54
CA LEU A 94 4.37 0.61 -9.60
C LEU A 94 3.18 -0.34 -9.53
N ALA A 95 2.71 -0.84 -10.66
CA ALA A 95 1.61 -1.80 -10.69
C ALA A 95 2.01 -3.08 -9.95
N GLY A 96 3.24 -3.54 -10.15
CA GLY A 96 3.78 -4.69 -9.43
C GLY A 96 3.89 -4.45 -7.94
N GLN A 97 4.26 -3.23 -7.51
CA GLN A 97 4.28 -2.86 -6.10
C GLN A 97 2.89 -2.90 -5.50
N ALA A 98 1.89 -2.39 -6.21
CA ALA A 98 0.51 -2.41 -5.74
C ALA A 98 -0.01 -3.84 -5.60
N ALA A 99 0.25 -4.70 -6.59
CA ALA A 99 -0.10 -6.12 -6.51
C ALA A 99 0.63 -6.80 -5.35
N GLY A 100 1.90 -6.45 -5.12
CA GLY A 100 2.69 -6.95 -4.00
C GLY A 100 2.11 -6.57 -2.64
N LEU A 101 1.50 -5.39 -2.53
CA LEU A 101 0.83 -4.99 -1.29
C LEU A 101 -0.40 -5.83 -1.00
N ILE A 102 -1.11 -6.31 -2.02
CA ILE A 102 -2.22 -7.26 -1.82
C ILE A 102 -1.69 -8.55 -1.20
N ALA A 103 -0.61 -9.09 -1.76
CA ALA A 103 0.02 -10.30 -1.23
C ALA A 103 0.55 -10.07 0.20
N ALA A 104 1.13 -8.89 0.45
CA ALA A 104 1.62 -8.53 1.77
C ALA A 104 0.48 -8.47 2.80
N ALA A 105 -0.66 -7.87 2.42
CA ALA A 105 -1.83 -7.81 3.29
C ALA A 105 -2.34 -9.20 3.64
N GLN A 106 -2.44 -10.08 2.65
CA GLN A 106 -2.87 -11.46 2.85
C GLN A 106 -1.92 -12.21 3.78
N ARG A 107 -0.61 -12.04 3.58
CA ARG A 107 0.41 -12.67 4.41
C ARG A 107 0.34 -12.19 5.85
N LEU A 108 0.22 -10.87 6.06
CA LEU A 108 0.14 -10.31 7.40
C LEU A 108 -1.10 -10.76 8.14
N LEU A 109 -2.24 -10.84 7.46
CA LEU A 109 -3.47 -11.34 8.07
C LEU A 109 -3.35 -12.82 8.43
N ALA A 110 -2.71 -13.62 7.59
CA ALA A 110 -2.44 -15.03 7.89
C ALA A 110 -1.51 -15.18 9.10
N ASP A 111 -0.46 -14.36 9.18
CA ASP A 111 0.48 -14.36 10.30
C ASP A 111 -0.21 -13.93 11.59
N LEU A 112 -1.13 -12.98 11.52
CA LEU A 112 -1.89 -12.52 12.67
C LEU A 112 -2.83 -13.61 13.22
N ALA A 113 -3.37 -14.44 12.34
CA ALA A 113 -4.30 -15.52 12.71
C ALA A 113 -3.60 -16.71 13.39
N ASP A 114 -2.29 -16.83 13.24
CA ASP A 114 -1.50 -17.89 13.86
C ASP A 114 -1.25 -17.57 15.39
#